data_2163eb41e53f6a40927b9af4eb232781
#
_entry.id   2163eb41e53f6a40927b9af4eb232781
#
_cell.length_a   1.000
_cell.length_b   1.000
_cell.length_c   1.000
_cell.angle_alpha   90.00
_cell.angle_beta   90.00
_cell.angle_gamma   90.00
#
_symmetry.space_group_name_H-M   'P 1'
#
loop_
_entity.id
_entity.type
_entity.pdbx_description
1 polymer ?
#
loop_
_entity_poly.entity_id
_entity_poly.type
_entity_poly.pdbx_seq_one_letter_code
_entity_poly.pdbx_strand_id
1 'polypeptide(L)'
;PPARRHHAQRSATAAPPHPLHSPDLQPVFLSIMSYAPFIKEIGRGPKGSKPLTVEQAESLFGDMMDGRVPDLELGAILLSMRIKAESREELLGFQRALDARTHHITVPPGPRLVVLPTYNGARRQANLMPLVALLLAREGVPVLIQGRHDFESRVSPFELLAALDITPAASIAEAEAQLAVRHLACLPLDTLAPGLDPLLALRPRLGLRNSSH
;
A
#
# COMPACT_ATOMS: atom_id res chain seq x y z
N PRO A 1 -69.28 -39.45 49.03
CA PRO A 1 -68.23 -40.25 49.63
C PRO A 1 -67.97 -41.51 48.82
N PRO A 2 -66.93 -42.17 49.00
CA PRO A 2 -65.53 -41.85 49.32
C PRO A 2 -64.55 -42.53 48.32
N ALA A 3 -63.34 -42.31 48.34
CA ALA A 3 -62.29 -43.23 48.74
C ALA A 3 -60.92 -42.82 48.15
N ARG A 4 -60.06 -42.65 49.08
CA ARG A 4 -58.62 -42.53 48.85
C ARG A 4 -58.05 -43.83 48.25
N ARG A 5 -57.01 -43.66 47.38
CA ARG A 5 -55.89 -44.61 47.35
C ARG A 5 -54.59 -43.91 47.07
N HIS A 6 -53.68 -44.06 48.03
CA HIS A 6 -52.26 -43.80 47.93
C HIS A 6 -51.60 -44.71 46.90
N HIS A 7 -50.69 -44.24 46.10
CA HIS A 7 -49.59 -45.05 45.64
C HIS A 7 -48.28 -44.24 45.58
N ALA A 8 -47.30 -44.87 46.12
CA ALA A 8 -46.00 -44.52 46.52
C ALA A 8 -45.12 -43.87 45.47
N GLN A 9 -44.33 -42.89 45.93
CA GLN A 9 -43.12 -42.33 45.31
C GLN A 9 -42.07 -43.42 45.11
N ARG A 10 -41.55 -43.50 43.91
CA ARG A 10 -40.20 -44.04 43.69
C ARG A 10 -39.34 -42.89 43.19
N SER A 11 -38.42 -42.49 44.05
CA SER A 11 -37.33 -41.58 43.74
C SER A 11 -36.34 -42.27 42.81
N ALA A 12 -36.20 -41.74 41.60
CA ALA A 12 -35.10 -42.05 40.71
C ALA A 12 -34.05 -40.95 40.86
N THR A 13 -32.92 -41.32 41.50
CA THR A 13 -31.74 -40.47 41.63
C THR A 13 -31.11 -40.29 40.27
N ALA A 14 -31.20 -39.08 39.71
CA ALA A 14 -30.50 -38.71 38.51
C ALA A 14 -29.04 -38.38 38.85
N ALA A 15 -28.12 -39.02 38.15
CA ALA A 15 -26.71 -38.74 38.24
C ALA A 15 -26.40 -37.35 37.69
N PRO A 16 -25.39 -36.63 38.24
CA PRO A 16 -25.04 -35.31 37.75
C PRO A 16 -24.43 -35.38 36.34
N PRO A 17 -24.74 -34.41 35.47
CA PRO A 17 -24.14 -34.36 34.13
C PRO A 17 -22.64 -34.11 34.22
N HIS A 18 -21.87 -34.91 33.48
CA HIS A 18 -20.46 -34.73 33.27
C HIS A 18 -20.22 -33.32 32.67
N PRO A 19 -19.20 -32.58 33.13
CA PRO A 19 -18.80 -31.34 32.46
C PRO A 19 -18.23 -31.68 31.09
N LEU A 20 -18.89 -31.18 30.06
CA LEU A 20 -18.35 -31.16 28.71
C LEU A 20 -17.06 -30.32 28.74
N HIS A 21 -15.94 -30.97 28.53
CA HIS A 21 -14.68 -30.33 28.26
C HIS A 21 -14.83 -29.52 26.98
N SER A 22 -15.08 -28.24 27.12
CA SER A 22 -14.90 -27.29 26.02
C SER A 22 -13.41 -27.23 25.73
N PRO A 23 -12.96 -27.42 24.49
CA PRO A 23 -11.57 -27.15 24.16
C PRO A 23 -11.32 -25.66 24.45
N ASP A 24 -10.31 -25.37 25.25
CA ASP A 24 -9.79 -24.03 25.48
C ASP A 24 -9.49 -23.35 24.14
N LEU A 25 -10.47 -22.61 23.64
CA LEU A 25 -10.25 -21.55 22.67
C LEU A 25 -9.53 -20.45 23.44
N GLN A 26 -8.22 -20.62 23.60
CA GLN A 26 -7.39 -19.47 23.92
C GLN A 26 -7.59 -18.46 22.79
N PRO A 27 -8.08 -17.25 23.09
CA PRO A 27 -8.08 -16.20 22.10
C PRO A 27 -6.62 -15.99 21.71
N VAL A 28 -6.28 -16.29 20.47
CA VAL A 28 -5.08 -15.80 19.84
C VAL A 28 -5.26 -14.27 19.85
N PHE A 29 -4.79 -13.64 20.93
CA PHE A 29 -4.54 -12.21 20.92
C PHE A 29 -3.44 -12.00 19.87
N LEU A 30 -3.85 -11.81 18.60
CA LEU A 30 -3.08 -11.02 17.69
C LEU A 30 -2.86 -9.72 18.45
N SER A 31 -1.61 -9.51 18.90
CA SER A 31 -1.17 -8.25 19.44
C SER A 31 -1.45 -7.22 18.34
N ILE A 32 -2.60 -6.55 18.42
CA ILE A 32 -2.94 -5.44 17.55
C ILE A 32 -1.90 -4.39 17.88
N MET A 33 -0.89 -4.28 17.03
CA MET A 33 0.11 -3.23 17.16
C MET A 33 -0.66 -1.90 17.14
N SER A 34 -0.68 -1.22 18.28
CA SER A 34 -1.36 0.08 18.35
C SER A 34 -0.52 1.13 17.63
N TYR A 35 -1.09 1.79 16.64
CA TYR A 35 -0.45 2.91 15.94
C TYR A 35 -0.59 4.24 16.69
N ALA A 36 -1.33 4.27 17.80
CA ALA A 36 -1.52 5.46 18.62
C ALA A 36 -0.21 6.12 19.09
N PRO A 37 0.87 5.40 19.46
CA PRO A 37 2.16 6.02 19.80
C PRO A 37 2.75 6.83 18.63
N PHE A 38 2.71 6.30 17.42
CA PHE A 38 3.20 7.02 16.22
C PHE A 38 2.35 8.27 15.97
N ILE A 39 1.03 8.13 15.96
CA ILE A 39 0.10 9.26 15.76
C ILE A 39 0.34 10.33 16.82
N LYS A 40 0.56 9.95 18.08
CA LYS A 40 0.85 10.88 19.16
C LYS A 40 2.15 11.66 18.94
N GLU A 41 3.21 11.03 18.41
CA GLU A 41 4.47 11.72 18.16
C GLU A 41 4.37 12.68 16.97
N ILE A 42 3.81 12.22 15.86
CA ILE A 42 3.73 13.00 14.61
C ILE A 42 2.56 13.98 14.56
N GLY A 43 1.50 13.77 15.36
CA GLY A 43 0.24 14.50 15.29
C GLY A 43 0.08 15.67 16.27
N ARG A 44 1.12 16.05 17.02
CA ARG A 44 1.04 17.12 18.04
C ARG A 44 0.99 18.55 17.45
N GLY A 45 0.89 18.68 16.15
CA GLY A 45 0.90 19.96 15.46
C GLY A 45 2.30 20.56 15.28
N PRO A 46 2.41 21.74 14.65
CA PRO A 46 3.68 22.27 14.17
C PRO A 46 4.75 22.50 15.23
N LYS A 47 4.35 22.74 16.50
CA LYS A 47 5.29 23.02 17.60
C LYS A 47 5.57 21.81 18.49
N GLY A 48 4.78 20.76 18.40
CA GLY A 48 4.86 19.60 19.30
C GLY A 48 5.20 18.29 18.65
N SER A 49 5.06 18.19 17.33
CA SER A 49 5.39 17.00 16.57
C SER A 49 6.89 16.72 16.58
N LYS A 50 7.23 15.44 16.68
CA LYS A 50 8.61 14.97 16.59
C LYS A 50 8.77 14.07 15.39
N PRO A 51 9.93 14.05 14.73
CA PRO A 51 10.23 13.09 13.68
C PRO A 51 10.34 11.69 14.26
N LEU A 52 9.98 10.71 13.46
CA LEU A 52 10.25 9.29 13.74
C LEU A 52 11.73 8.99 13.45
N THR A 53 12.26 7.97 14.11
CA THR A 53 13.57 7.42 13.73
C THR A 53 13.45 6.70 12.38
N VAL A 54 14.58 6.38 11.75
CA VAL A 54 14.62 5.62 10.49
C VAL A 54 13.87 4.30 10.64
N GLU A 55 14.13 3.57 11.73
CA GLU A 55 13.53 2.24 11.99
C GLU A 55 12.03 2.34 12.27
N GLN A 56 11.60 3.36 13.00
CA GLN A 56 10.17 3.62 13.24
C GLN A 56 9.44 3.97 11.96
N ALA A 57 10.03 4.82 11.13
CA ALA A 57 9.47 5.22 9.85
C ALA A 57 9.42 4.05 8.86
N GLU A 58 10.47 3.23 8.79
CA GLU A 58 10.54 2.01 7.99
C GLU A 58 9.44 1.02 8.39
N SER A 59 9.31 0.74 9.70
CA SER A 59 8.28 -0.15 10.22
C SER A 59 6.87 0.37 9.92
N LEU A 60 6.60 1.63 10.24
CA LEU A 60 5.29 2.25 10.02
C LEU A 60 4.88 2.26 8.55
N PHE A 61 5.78 2.68 7.67
CA PHE A 61 5.50 2.75 6.23
C PHE A 61 5.36 1.35 5.63
N GLY A 62 6.16 0.38 6.11
CA GLY A 62 5.99 -1.03 5.76
C GLY A 62 4.61 -1.56 6.14
N ASP A 63 4.13 -1.27 7.35
CA ASP A 63 2.78 -1.66 7.79
C ASP A 63 1.67 -1.00 6.96
N MET A 64 1.86 0.26 6.57
CA MET A 64 0.93 0.95 5.67
C MET A 64 0.87 0.27 4.31
N MET A 65 2.01 -0.05 3.71
CA MET A 65 2.09 -0.73 2.40
C MET A 65 1.53 -2.16 2.45
N ASP A 66 1.69 -2.85 3.57
CA ASP A 66 1.18 -4.21 3.77
C ASP A 66 -0.32 -4.25 4.15
N GLY A 67 -0.98 -3.08 4.21
CA GLY A 67 -2.39 -2.96 4.55
C GLY A 67 -2.72 -3.32 6.01
N ARG A 68 -1.73 -3.29 6.91
CA ARG A 68 -1.93 -3.62 8.34
C ARG A 68 -2.47 -2.46 9.16
N VAL A 69 -2.35 -1.23 8.65
CA VAL A 69 -2.84 -0.02 9.34
C VAL A 69 -4.33 0.16 9.02
N PRO A 70 -5.22 0.17 10.03
CA PRO A 70 -6.65 0.39 9.79
C PRO A 70 -6.93 1.80 9.22
N ASP A 71 -8.06 1.96 8.52
CA ASP A 71 -8.40 3.19 7.77
C ASP A 71 -8.36 4.47 8.61
N LEU A 72 -8.83 4.42 9.88
CA LEU A 72 -8.85 5.58 10.77
C LEU A 72 -7.43 6.04 11.10
N GLU A 73 -6.58 5.11 11.52
CA GLU A 73 -5.19 5.36 11.88
C GLU A 73 -4.39 5.76 10.65
N LEU A 74 -4.63 5.12 9.51
CA LEU A 74 -3.98 5.44 8.25
C LEU A 74 -4.27 6.88 7.82
N GLY A 75 -5.54 7.31 7.87
CA GLY A 75 -5.92 8.69 7.60
C GLY A 75 -5.26 9.68 8.55
N ALA A 76 -5.22 9.38 9.85
CA ALA A 76 -4.58 10.21 10.87
C ALA A 76 -3.06 10.33 10.64
N ILE A 77 -2.38 9.22 10.30
CA ILE A 77 -0.94 9.19 10.01
C ILE A 77 -0.64 10.04 8.77
N LEU A 78 -1.33 9.79 7.67
CA LEU A 78 -1.09 10.49 6.41
C LEU A 78 -1.31 12.00 6.53
N LEU A 79 -2.35 12.42 7.25
CA LEU A 79 -2.63 13.84 7.50
C LEU A 79 -1.60 14.46 8.44
N SER A 80 -1.22 13.75 9.50
CA SER A 80 -0.22 14.22 10.46
C SER A 80 1.15 14.40 9.81
N MET A 81 1.61 13.45 9.01
CA MET A 81 2.84 13.56 8.22
C MET A 81 2.78 14.76 7.28
N ARG A 82 1.65 14.94 6.56
CA ARG A 82 1.47 16.09 5.65
C ARG A 82 1.57 17.43 6.36
N ILE A 83 1.04 17.56 7.59
CA ILE A 83 1.06 18.81 8.36
C ILE A 83 2.44 19.06 8.97
N LYS A 84 3.09 18.01 9.48
CA LYS A 84 4.40 18.08 10.10
C LYS A 84 5.51 18.30 9.07
N ALA A 85 5.36 17.80 7.88
CA ALA A 85 6.36 17.50 6.86
C ALA A 85 7.34 16.38 7.30
N GLU A 86 7.90 15.68 6.35
CA GLU A 86 8.79 14.56 6.58
C GLU A 86 10.22 15.05 6.91
N SER A 87 10.87 14.39 7.86
CA SER A 87 12.30 14.57 8.13
C SER A 87 13.15 13.71 7.18
N ARG A 88 14.44 13.96 7.18
CA ARG A 88 15.40 13.14 6.43
C ARG A 88 15.39 11.68 6.88
N GLU A 89 15.32 11.46 8.18
CA GLU A 89 15.27 10.12 8.80
C GLU A 89 14.01 9.37 8.39
N GLU A 90 12.87 10.06 8.38
CA GLU A 90 11.60 9.49 7.94
C GLU A 90 11.62 9.13 6.47
N LEU A 91 12.13 10.02 5.60
CA LEU A 91 12.27 9.73 4.18
C LEU A 91 13.19 8.52 3.93
N LEU A 92 14.28 8.39 4.69
CA LEU A 92 15.16 7.23 4.59
C LEU A 92 14.46 5.93 5.03
N GLY A 93 13.68 5.98 6.11
CA GLY A 93 12.88 4.84 6.55
C GLY A 93 11.83 4.43 5.52
N PHE A 94 11.12 5.41 4.95
CA PHE A 94 10.13 5.17 3.87
C PHE A 94 10.80 4.55 2.63
N GLN A 95 11.97 5.06 2.25
CA GLN A 95 12.73 4.50 1.13
C GLN A 95 13.10 3.04 1.37
N ARG A 96 13.60 2.69 2.55
CA ARG A 96 13.94 1.29 2.90
C ARG A 96 12.72 0.37 2.86
N ALA A 97 11.59 0.82 3.40
CA ALA A 97 10.36 0.05 3.38
C ALA A 97 9.84 -0.16 1.95
N LEU A 98 9.96 0.87 1.10
CA LEU A 98 9.58 0.81 -0.31
C LEU A 98 10.50 -0.14 -1.09
N ASP A 99 11.82 -0.01 -0.93
CA ASP A 99 12.80 -0.85 -1.64
C ASP A 99 12.59 -2.33 -1.33
N ALA A 100 12.28 -2.66 -0.08
CA ALA A 100 11.99 -4.03 0.34
C ALA A 100 10.68 -4.62 -0.25
N ARG A 101 9.81 -3.77 -0.81
CA ARG A 101 8.47 -4.14 -1.33
C ARG A 101 8.28 -3.80 -2.79
N THR A 102 9.31 -3.33 -3.45
CA THR A 102 9.31 -3.03 -4.89
C THR A 102 9.97 -4.17 -5.64
N HIS A 103 9.33 -4.65 -6.70
CA HIS A 103 9.93 -5.65 -7.57
C HIS A 103 11.14 -5.09 -8.32
N HIS A 104 12.21 -5.86 -8.35
CA HIS A 104 13.40 -5.51 -9.11
C HIS A 104 13.19 -5.79 -10.60
N ILE A 105 13.76 -4.94 -11.44
CA ILE A 105 13.75 -5.07 -12.90
C ILE A 105 15.18 -5.28 -13.37
N THR A 106 15.40 -6.31 -14.15
CA THR A 106 16.67 -6.55 -14.82
C THR A 106 16.79 -5.63 -16.03
N VAL A 107 17.85 -4.86 -16.07
CA VAL A 107 18.12 -3.92 -17.16
C VAL A 107 19.14 -4.52 -18.11
N PRO A 108 18.96 -4.41 -19.45
CA PRO A 108 19.96 -4.83 -20.42
C PRO A 108 21.31 -4.14 -20.18
N PRO A 109 22.44 -4.81 -20.52
CA PRO A 109 23.75 -4.15 -20.48
C PRO A 109 23.79 -2.91 -21.39
N GLY A 110 24.40 -1.83 -20.88
CA GLY A 110 24.51 -0.58 -21.66
C GLY A 110 24.29 0.67 -20.81
N PRO A 111 23.62 1.70 -21.36
CA PRO A 111 23.28 2.90 -20.63
C PRO A 111 22.41 2.62 -19.39
N ARG A 112 22.50 3.48 -18.39
CA ARG A 112 21.66 3.38 -17.19
C ARG A 112 20.18 3.55 -17.54
N LEU A 113 19.33 2.76 -16.89
CA LEU A 113 17.88 2.91 -16.95
C LEU A 113 17.46 4.30 -16.46
N VAL A 114 16.68 5.01 -17.27
CA VAL A 114 15.98 6.22 -16.86
C VAL A 114 14.58 5.83 -16.39
N VAL A 115 14.26 6.13 -15.13
CA VAL A 115 12.95 5.89 -14.55
C VAL A 115 12.17 7.19 -14.56
N LEU A 116 10.99 7.19 -15.18
CA LEU A 116 10.07 8.32 -15.26
C LEU A 116 8.79 8.00 -14.47
N PRO A 117 8.70 8.44 -13.21
CA PRO A 117 7.52 8.17 -12.40
C PRO A 117 6.34 9.03 -12.84
N THR A 118 5.17 8.41 -12.97
CA THR A 118 3.90 9.09 -13.23
C THR A 118 2.91 8.88 -12.08
N TYR A 119 2.66 9.93 -11.33
CA TYR A 119 1.77 9.91 -10.16
C TYR A 119 0.78 11.08 -10.15
N ASN A 120 0.71 11.86 -11.20
CA ASN A 120 -0.10 13.08 -11.18
C ASN A 120 -0.74 13.48 -12.53
N GLY A 121 -0.47 12.83 -13.64
CA GLY A 121 -1.00 13.18 -14.96
C GLY A 121 -0.88 14.68 -15.33
N ALA A 122 -1.15 15.02 -16.57
CA ALA A 122 -1.18 16.42 -17.03
C ALA A 122 -2.60 16.99 -17.03
N ARG A 123 -2.74 18.27 -16.69
CA ARG A 123 -4.05 18.93 -16.57
C ARG A 123 -4.22 20.18 -17.46
N ARG A 124 -3.20 21.03 -17.50
CA ARG A 124 -3.26 22.34 -18.20
C ARG A 124 -2.24 22.47 -19.31
N GLN A 125 -1.28 21.59 -19.38
CA GLN A 125 -0.22 21.56 -20.36
C GLN A 125 -0.16 20.18 -21.00
N ALA A 126 0.43 20.10 -22.19
CA ALA A 126 0.69 18.81 -22.81
C ALA A 126 1.58 17.94 -21.92
N ASN A 127 1.26 16.66 -21.82
CA ASN A 127 2.12 15.71 -21.12
C ASN A 127 3.23 15.24 -22.06
N LEU A 128 4.40 15.86 -21.95
CA LEU A 128 5.55 15.58 -22.83
C LEU A 128 6.41 14.39 -22.33
N MET A 129 6.05 13.75 -21.21
CA MET A 129 6.81 12.61 -20.70
C MET A 129 6.94 11.46 -21.72
N PRO A 130 5.87 11.05 -22.45
CA PRO A 130 5.99 10.04 -23.50
C PRO A 130 6.94 10.43 -24.63
N LEU A 131 6.92 11.69 -25.05
CA LEU A 131 7.83 12.19 -26.07
C LEU A 131 9.31 12.09 -25.61
N VAL A 132 9.60 12.51 -24.39
CA VAL A 132 10.96 12.40 -23.83
C VAL A 132 11.38 10.93 -23.74
N ALA A 133 10.48 10.05 -23.30
CA ALA A 133 10.77 8.61 -23.20
C ALA A 133 11.07 8.00 -24.57
N LEU A 134 10.29 8.32 -25.58
CA LEU A 134 10.47 7.82 -26.95
C LEU A 134 11.78 8.35 -27.58
N LEU A 135 12.14 9.60 -27.34
CA LEU A 135 13.40 10.18 -27.82
C LEU A 135 14.61 9.49 -27.18
N LEU A 136 14.57 9.27 -25.86
CA LEU A 136 15.63 8.56 -25.15
C LEU A 136 15.77 7.11 -25.65
N ALA A 137 14.64 6.41 -25.76
CA ALA A 137 14.63 5.04 -26.26
C ALA A 137 15.20 4.92 -27.68
N ARG A 138 14.89 5.87 -28.58
CA ARG A 138 15.46 5.94 -29.92
C ARG A 138 16.97 6.09 -29.92
N GLU A 139 17.52 6.78 -28.94
CA GLU A 139 18.98 6.92 -28.77
C GLU A 139 19.61 5.74 -28.00
N GLY A 140 18.87 4.64 -27.79
CA GLY A 140 19.36 3.43 -27.14
C GLY A 140 19.43 3.51 -25.60
N VAL A 141 18.84 4.52 -25.00
CA VAL A 141 18.76 4.66 -23.55
C VAL A 141 17.52 3.93 -23.05
N PRO A 142 17.64 2.93 -22.17
CA PRO A 142 16.47 2.25 -21.64
C PRO A 142 15.66 3.16 -20.73
N VAL A 143 14.34 3.20 -20.93
CA VAL A 143 13.39 4.04 -20.19
C VAL A 143 12.28 3.19 -19.61
N LEU A 144 12.03 3.36 -18.33
CA LEU A 144 10.86 2.79 -17.63
C LEU A 144 9.94 3.93 -17.22
N ILE A 145 8.74 3.98 -17.80
CA ILE A 145 7.63 4.78 -17.25
C ILE A 145 6.89 3.91 -16.24
N GLN A 146 6.80 4.38 -15.01
CA GLN A 146 6.11 3.63 -13.95
C GLN A 146 5.16 4.54 -13.17
N GLY A 147 4.11 3.96 -12.61
CA GLY A 147 3.18 4.69 -11.76
C GLY A 147 1.73 4.31 -12.01
N ARG A 148 0.84 5.18 -11.54
CA ARG A 148 -0.60 5.00 -11.72
C ARG A 148 -1.04 5.53 -13.08
N HIS A 149 -2.08 4.94 -13.61
CA HIS A 149 -2.73 5.36 -14.86
C HIS A 149 -4.09 6.03 -14.63
N ASP A 150 -4.67 5.90 -13.44
CA ASP A 150 -5.96 6.50 -13.08
C ASP A 150 -5.74 7.82 -12.33
N PHE A 151 -6.00 8.93 -13.02
CA PHE A 151 -5.84 10.29 -12.51
C PHE A 151 -7.11 11.13 -12.68
N GLU A 152 -8.27 10.51 -12.75
CA GLU A 152 -9.56 11.17 -12.95
C GLU A 152 -9.57 12.03 -14.25
N SER A 153 -9.58 13.37 -14.11
CA SER A 153 -9.62 14.33 -15.23
C SER A 153 -8.24 14.71 -15.79
N ARG A 154 -7.20 13.93 -15.53
CA ARG A 154 -5.83 14.23 -15.97
C ARG A 154 -5.33 13.19 -16.95
N VAL A 155 -4.63 13.64 -17.96
CA VAL A 155 -4.07 12.76 -18.98
C VAL A 155 -2.78 12.12 -18.48
N SER A 156 -2.80 10.80 -18.36
CA SER A 156 -1.63 10.01 -17.98
C SER A 156 -0.70 9.77 -19.18
N PRO A 157 0.59 9.50 -18.95
CA PRO A 157 1.48 9.02 -20.00
C PRO A 157 1.01 7.70 -20.62
N PHE A 158 0.37 6.84 -19.83
CA PHE A 158 -0.15 5.56 -20.29
C PHE A 158 -1.23 5.71 -21.37
N GLU A 159 -2.16 6.68 -21.20
CA GLU A 159 -3.18 6.98 -22.19
C GLU A 159 -2.59 7.47 -23.53
N LEU A 160 -1.56 8.34 -23.44
CA LEU A 160 -0.89 8.86 -24.63
C LEU A 160 -0.11 7.77 -25.36
N LEU A 161 0.55 6.88 -24.62
CA LEU A 161 1.28 5.76 -25.21
C LEU A 161 0.34 4.72 -25.81
N ALA A 162 -0.80 4.47 -25.18
CA ALA A 162 -1.85 3.61 -25.73
C ALA A 162 -2.38 4.15 -27.08
N ALA A 163 -2.51 5.47 -27.23
CA ALA A 163 -2.87 6.09 -28.51
C ALA A 163 -1.80 5.94 -29.61
N LEU A 164 -0.58 5.50 -29.23
CA LEU A 164 0.53 5.15 -30.12
C LEU A 164 0.76 3.64 -30.22
N ASP A 165 -0.23 2.83 -29.85
CA ASP A 165 -0.17 1.36 -29.81
C ASP A 165 0.96 0.79 -28.90
N ILE A 166 1.35 1.57 -27.89
CA ILE A 166 2.33 1.14 -26.87
C ILE A 166 1.58 0.77 -25.59
N THR A 167 1.39 -0.54 -25.40
CA THR A 167 0.66 -1.07 -24.24
C THR A 167 1.56 -1.20 -23.02
N PRO A 168 1.04 -0.97 -21.80
CA PRO A 168 1.73 -1.26 -20.56
C PRO A 168 2.06 -2.75 -20.45
N ALA A 169 3.19 -3.05 -19.81
CA ALA A 169 3.56 -4.43 -19.48
C ALA A 169 2.64 -4.98 -18.38
N ALA A 170 2.16 -6.20 -18.57
CA ALA A 170 1.30 -6.88 -17.60
C ALA A 170 2.10 -7.61 -16.51
N SER A 171 3.43 -7.67 -16.64
CA SER A 171 4.32 -8.31 -15.66
C SER A 171 5.72 -7.71 -15.70
N ILE A 172 6.51 -8.00 -14.68
CA ILE A 172 7.94 -7.65 -14.63
C ILE A 172 8.69 -8.24 -15.82
N ALA A 173 8.49 -9.52 -16.11
CA ALA A 173 9.16 -10.20 -17.23
C ALA A 173 8.82 -9.56 -18.59
N GLU A 174 7.58 -9.12 -18.78
CA GLU A 174 7.20 -8.42 -19.99
C GLU A 174 7.86 -7.03 -20.08
N ALA A 175 7.95 -6.30 -18.97
CA ALA A 175 8.65 -5.02 -18.92
C ALA A 175 10.14 -5.19 -19.27
N GLU A 176 10.79 -6.21 -18.73
CA GLU A 176 12.19 -6.56 -19.07
C GLU A 176 12.36 -6.89 -20.56
N ALA A 177 11.46 -7.68 -21.13
CA ALA A 177 11.46 -7.97 -22.56
C ALA A 177 11.24 -6.71 -23.41
N GLN A 178 10.33 -5.82 -23.01
CA GLN A 178 10.11 -4.55 -23.68
C GLN A 178 11.36 -3.65 -23.63
N LEU A 179 12.04 -3.56 -22.48
CA LEU A 179 13.29 -2.80 -22.33
C LEU A 179 14.40 -3.38 -23.22
N ALA A 180 14.52 -4.70 -23.31
CA ALA A 180 15.54 -5.36 -24.13
C ALA A 180 15.35 -5.11 -25.63
N VAL A 181 14.10 -5.06 -26.12
CA VAL A 181 13.80 -4.98 -27.56
C VAL A 181 13.67 -3.55 -28.06
N ARG A 182 13.00 -2.68 -27.31
CA ARG A 182 12.64 -1.32 -27.75
C ARG A 182 13.14 -0.20 -26.84
N HIS A 183 13.93 -0.53 -25.81
CA HIS A 183 14.45 0.40 -24.82
C HIS A 183 13.36 1.23 -24.10
N LEU A 184 12.10 0.81 -24.16
CA LEU A 184 10.99 1.47 -23.51
C LEU A 184 10.04 0.44 -22.92
N ALA A 185 9.76 0.58 -21.63
CA ALA A 185 8.69 -0.15 -20.96
C ALA A 185 7.79 0.80 -20.17
N CYS A 186 6.51 0.43 -20.09
CA CYS A 186 5.52 1.10 -19.25
C CYS A 186 5.00 0.06 -18.26
N LEU A 187 5.18 0.30 -16.97
CA LEU A 187 4.81 -0.65 -15.94
C LEU A 187 3.87 -0.01 -14.92
N PRO A 188 2.64 -0.53 -14.76
CA PRO A 188 1.73 -0.07 -13.74
C PRO A 188 2.29 -0.26 -12.34
N LEU A 189 1.94 0.66 -11.43
CA LEU A 189 2.48 0.66 -10.07
C LEU A 189 2.00 -0.53 -9.25
N ASP A 190 0.78 -1.00 -9.46
CA ASP A 190 0.23 -2.19 -8.82
C ASP A 190 1.02 -3.47 -9.16
N THR A 191 1.68 -3.48 -10.33
CA THR A 191 2.59 -4.56 -10.73
C THR A 191 4.00 -4.36 -10.19
N LEU A 192 4.51 -3.11 -10.13
CA LEU A 192 5.87 -2.81 -9.67
C LEU A 192 5.97 -2.79 -8.14
N ALA A 193 5.04 -2.12 -7.47
CA ALA A 193 5.00 -1.92 -6.02
C ALA A 193 3.55 -2.00 -5.51
N PRO A 194 2.98 -3.23 -5.43
CA PRO A 194 1.55 -3.43 -5.16
C PRO A 194 1.08 -2.82 -3.84
N GLY A 195 1.94 -2.72 -2.83
CA GLY A 195 1.61 -2.08 -1.57
C GLY A 195 1.54 -0.55 -1.63
N LEU A 196 2.27 0.08 -2.56
CA LEU A 196 2.26 1.54 -2.72
C LEU A 196 1.03 2.03 -3.48
N ASP A 197 0.55 1.28 -4.47
CA ASP A 197 -0.57 1.70 -5.32
C ASP A 197 -1.85 2.06 -4.52
N PRO A 198 -2.32 1.23 -3.55
CA PRO A 198 -3.47 1.57 -2.72
C PRO A 198 -3.28 2.86 -1.91
N LEU A 199 -2.07 3.15 -1.43
CA LEU A 199 -1.78 4.37 -0.68
C LEU A 199 -1.91 5.61 -1.56
N LEU A 200 -1.42 5.55 -2.80
CA LEU A 200 -1.61 6.64 -3.77
C LEU A 200 -3.08 6.81 -4.17
N ALA A 201 -3.85 5.73 -4.19
CA ALA A 201 -5.28 5.74 -4.48
C ALA A 201 -6.12 6.48 -3.42
N LEU A 202 -5.59 6.71 -2.22
CA LEU A 202 -6.32 7.43 -1.15
C LEU A 202 -6.46 8.94 -1.41
N ARG A 203 -5.67 9.50 -2.34
CA ARG A 203 -5.66 10.94 -2.60
C ARG A 203 -7.04 11.56 -2.86
N PRO A 204 -7.93 11.01 -3.70
CA PRO A 204 -9.28 11.56 -3.90
C PRO A 204 -10.11 11.53 -2.62
N ARG A 205 -10.00 10.47 -1.84
CA ARG A 205 -10.73 10.33 -0.56
C ARG A 205 -10.26 11.34 0.49
N LEU A 206 -8.97 11.62 0.54
CA LEU A 206 -8.37 12.58 1.49
C LEU A 206 -8.47 14.02 1.00
N GLY A 207 -8.68 14.26 -0.29
CA GLY A 207 -8.67 15.59 -0.89
C GLY A 207 -7.30 16.28 -0.90
N LEU A 208 -6.26 15.59 -0.42
CA LEU A 208 -4.91 16.12 -0.22
C LEU A 208 -3.86 15.18 -0.79
N ARG A 209 -2.72 15.73 -1.21
CA ARG A 209 -1.50 14.93 -1.37
C ARG A 209 -0.98 14.57 0.01
N ASN A 210 -0.51 13.35 0.15
CA ASN A 210 0.08 12.85 1.38
C ASN A 210 1.52 12.36 1.14
N SER A 211 2.17 11.84 2.17
CA SER A 211 3.57 11.42 2.15
C SER A 211 3.88 10.24 1.22
N SER A 212 2.86 9.56 0.68
CA SER A 212 3.05 8.48 -0.31
C SER A 212 3.25 9.02 -1.73
N HIS A 213 3.10 10.33 -1.97
CA HIS A 213 3.32 11.01 -3.24
C HIS A 213 4.70 11.65 -3.27
#